data_88b5f994abaacdad811dc0670a9007bf
#
_entry.id   88b5f994abaacdad811dc0670a9007bf
#
_cell.length_a   1.000
_cell.length_b   1.000
_cell.length_c   1.000
_cell.angle_alpha   90.00
_cell.angle_beta   90.00
_cell.angle_gamma   90.00
#
_symmetry.space_group_name_H-M   'P 1'
#
loop_
_entity.id
_entity.type
_entity.pdbx_description
1 polymer ?
#
loop_
_entity_poly.entity_id
_entity_poly.type
_entity_poly.pdbx_seq_one_letter_code
_entity_poly.pdbx_strand_id
1 'polypeptide(L)'
;MVSKTASVIFTIEQINDLHARLGSARTLPEYVLALKGLGVERYDSYVADGHSEYFGQGGHRVVSPPVHEVLPVAETGQRETFLQHLRRHERHETTYLEMSRGLAMSGIEKWTVETGSMTMTFYDKAGREMLVEQIK
;
A
#
# COMPACT_ATOMS: atom_id res chain seq x y z
N MET A 1 15.40 25.41 19.16
CA MET A 1 14.83 24.93 18.85
C MET A 1 14.71 24.03 18.38
N VAL A 2 14.37 23.86 18.40
CA VAL A 2 14.09 23.20 17.95
C VAL A 2 13.76 22.37 17.66
N SER A 3 13.61 21.98 17.63
CA SER A 3 13.20 21.03 17.38
C SER A 3 12.03 20.61 16.97
N LYS A 4 11.55 21.13 16.31
CA LYS A 4 10.44 20.94 15.76
C LYS A 4 10.32 19.89 14.87
N THR A 5 11.33 19.50 14.27
CA THR A 5 11.37 18.38 13.36
C THR A 5 10.96 17.09 14.03
N ALA A 6 11.15 16.99 15.32
CA ALA A 6 10.72 15.81 16.07
C ALA A 6 9.21 15.62 16.03
N SER A 7 8.45 16.66 15.74
CA SER A 7 6.99 16.56 15.73
C SER A 7 6.45 15.87 14.49
N VAL A 8 7.32 15.54 13.51
CA VAL A 8 6.89 14.90 12.27
C VAL A 8 6.96 13.39 12.36
N ILE A 9 7.21 12.83 13.54
CA ILE A 9 7.28 11.39 13.74
C ILE A 9 5.86 10.85 13.94
N PHE A 10 5.43 10.01 13.02
CA PHE A 10 4.11 9.41 13.11
C PHE A 10 4.16 8.06 13.83
N THR A 11 3.01 7.60 14.33
CA THR A 11 2.90 6.34 15.06
C THR A 11 1.96 5.40 14.30
N ILE A 12 2.05 4.10 14.64
CA ILE A 12 1.14 3.13 14.05
C ILE A 12 -0.31 3.40 14.44
N GLU A 13 -0.55 3.93 15.64
CA GLU A 13 -1.89 4.28 16.09
C GLU A 13 -2.51 5.37 15.22
N GLN A 14 -1.73 6.37 14.85
CA GLN A 14 -2.20 7.43 13.95
C GLN A 14 -2.56 6.86 12.58
N ILE A 15 -1.72 5.97 12.07
CA ILE A 15 -1.96 5.34 10.78
C ILE A 15 -3.20 4.45 10.83
N ASN A 16 -3.34 3.65 11.88
CA ASN A 16 -4.51 2.78 12.04
C ASN A 16 -5.80 3.59 12.09
N ASP A 17 -5.77 4.75 12.75
CA ASP A 17 -6.94 5.62 12.84
C ASP A 17 -7.33 6.15 11.45
N LEU A 18 -6.34 6.60 10.67
CA LEU A 18 -6.60 7.06 9.30
C LEU A 18 -7.13 5.92 8.42
N HIS A 19 -6.54 4.74 8.55
CA HIS A 19 -6.96 3.59 7.76
C HIS A 19 -8.40 3.19 8.09
N ALA A 20 -8.79 3.25 9.37
CA ALA A 20 -10.15 2.93 9.77
C ALA A 20 -11.17 3.90 9.16
N ARG A 21 -10.77 5.17 8.98
CA ARG A 21 -11.67 6.18 8.43
C ARG A 21 -11.64 6.31 6.93
N LEU A 22 -10.46 6.11 6.32
CA LEU A 22 -10.24 6.41 4.91
C LEU A 22 -9.64 5.26 4.10
N GLY A 23 -9.53 4.08 4.66
CA GLY A 23 -8.77 2.99 4.06
C GLY A 23 -9.51 2.17 3.01
N SER A 24 -10.40 2.78 2.23
CA SER A 24 -11.11 2.08 1.17
C SER A 24 -10.61 2.56 -0.20
N ALA A 25 -10.94 1.80 -1.25
CA ALA A 25 -10.57 2.19 -2.60
C ALA A 25 -11.21 3.52 -3.00
N ARG A 26 -12.38 3.84 -2.43
CA ARG A 26 -13.07 5.08 -2.75
C ARG A 26 -12.39 6.31 -2.19
N THR A 27 -11.70 6.16 -1.07
CA THR A 27 -11.08 7.28 -0.36
C THR A 27 -9.56 7.21 -0.40
N LEU A 28 -9.01 6.44 -1.34
CA LEU A 28 -7.56 6.29 -1.44
C LEU A 28 -6.82 7.62 -1.58
N PRO A 29 -7.26 8.57 -2.45
CA PRO A 29 -6.54 9.84 -2.54
C PRO A 29 -6.54 10.61 -1.21
N GLU A 30 -7.66 10.63 -0.51
CA GLU A 30 -7.77 11.30 0.78
C GLU A 30 -6.88 10.63 1.83
N TYR A 31 -6.83 9.28 1.81
CA TYR A 31 -5.98 8.54 2.72
C TYR A 31 -4.50 8.89 2.50
N VAL A 32 -4.06 8.89 1.24
CA VAL A 32 -2.67 9.19 0.91
C VAL A 32 -2.30 10.62 1.30
N LEU A 33 -3.20 11.59 1.06
CA LEU A 33 -2.96 12.96 1.46
C LEU A 33 -2.87 13.10 2.97
N ALA A 34 -3.71 12.37 3.72
CA ALA A 34 -3.68 12.40 5.17
C ALA A 34 -2.38 11.78 5.71
N LEU A 35 -1.90 10.69 5.09
CA LEU A 35 -0.62 10.11 5.45
C LEU A 35 0.52 11.10 5.21
N LYS A 36 0.48 11.81 4.08
CA LYS A 36 1.47 12.83 3.78
C LYS A 36 1.49 13.89 4.87
N GLY A 37 0.31 14.31 5.34
CA GLY A 37 0.19 15.28 6.42
C GLY A 37 0.77 14.81 7.73
N LEU A 38 0.81 13.50 7.98
CA LEU A 38 1.45 12.92 9.16
C LEU A 38 2.97 12.83 9.03
N GLY A 39 3.50 12.98 7.84
CA GLY A 39 4.93 12.84 7.59
C GLY A 39 5.32 11.55 6.90
N VAL A 40 4.36 10.76 6.46
CA VAL A 40 4.65 9.54 5.69
C VAL A 40 5.05 9.94 4.28
N GLU A 41 6.24 9.54 3.86
CA GLU A 41 6.76 9.86 2.53
C GLU A 41 6.46 8.75 1.54
N ARG A 42 6.41 7.51 2.03
CA ARG A 42 6.20 6.33 1.20
C ARG A 42 5.68 5.20 2.08
N TYR A 43 4.89 4.30 1.50
CA TYR A 43 4.61 3.05 2.16
C TYR A 43 4.56 1.91 1.16
N ASP A 44 4.93 0.70 1.65
CA ASP A 44 4.86 -0.54 0.90
C ASP A 44 3.78 -1.40 1.54
N SER A 45 2.89 -1.95 0.73
CA SER A 45 1.89 -2.91 1.21
C SER A 45 2.18 -4.27 0.59
N TYR A 46 2.32 -5.29 1.43
CA TYR A 46 2.69 -6.63 0.99
C TYR A 46 1.47 -7.51 0.82
N VAL A 47 1.38 -8.12 -0.35
CA VAL A 47 0.21 -8.92 -0.73
C VAL A 47 0.11 -10.20 0.10
N ALA A 48 1.25 -10.80 0.45
CA ALA A 48 1.27 -12.09 1.11
C ALA A 48 0.46 -12.14 2.40
N ASP A 49 0.57 -11.13 3.25
CA ASP A 49 -0.10 -11.13 4.56
C ASP A 49 -0.83 -9.83 4.86
N GLY A 50 -0.73 -8.86 3.99
CA GLY A 50 -1.40 -7.57 4.14
C GLY A 50 -0.73 -6.60 5.09
N HIS A 51 0.50 -6.91 5.57
CA HIS A 51 1.19 -5.91 6.38
C HIS A 51 1.70 -4.78 5.49
N SER A 52 1.92 -3.62 6.10
CA SER A 52 2.48 -2.46 5.40
C SER A 52 3.63 -1.89 6.19
N GLU A 53 4.55 -1.26 5.47
CA GLU A 53 5.69 -0.56 6.07
C GLU A 53 5.61 0.90 5.65
N TYR A 54 5.62 1.80 6.63
CA TYR A 54 5.45 3.25 6.40
C TYR A 54 6.76 3.95 6.72
N PHE A 55 7.23 4.78 5.81
CA PHE A 55 8.54 5.44 5.91
C PHE A 55 8.40 6.95 5.96
N GLY A 56 9.19 7.58 6.81
CA GLY A 56 9.24 9.03 6.97
C GLY A 56 10.66 9.54 7.01
N GLN A 57 10.79 10.79 7.42
CA GLN A 57 12.10 11.45 7.45
C GLN A 57 13.05 10.79 8.43
N GLY A 58 14.34 10.89 8.12
CA GLY A 58 15.39 10.44 9.04
C GLY A 58 15.41 8.95 9.29
N GLY A 59 14.89 8.17 8.34
CA GLY A 59 14.85 6.72 8.50
C GLY A 59 13.73 6.21 9.39
N HIS A 60 12.79 7.09 9.75
CA HIS A 60 11.66 6.66 10.57
C HIS A 60 10.84 5.60 9.81
N ARG A 61 10.50 4.52 10.50
CA ARG A 61 9.80 3.39 9.89
C ARG A 61 8.84 2.78 10.89
N VAL A 62 7.62 2.53 10.43
CA VAL A 62 6.58 1.88 11.23
C VAL A 62 6.01 0.74 10.42
N VAL A 63 5.79 -0.41 11.06
CA VAL A 63 5.28 -1.60 10.39
C VAL A 63 3.94 -1.98 11.01
N SER A 64 2.93 -2.17 10.17
CA SER A 64 1.63 -2.65 10.65
C SER A 64 1.65 -4.18 10.74
N PRO A 65 0.81 -4.77 11.60
CA PRO A 65 0.75 -6.23 11.68
C PRO A 65 0.07 -6.83 10.46
N PRO A 66 0.25 -8.14 10.22
CA PRO A 66 -0.48 -8.84 9.16
C PRO A 66 -1.99 -8.74 9.39
N VAL A 67 -2.76 -8.71 8.30
CA VAL A 67 -4.22 -8.61 8.37
C VAL A 67 -4.91 -9.88 7.90
N HIS A 68 -4.18 -10.83 7.34
CA HIS A 68 -4.73 -12.13 6.96
C HIS A 68 -3.61 -13.17 6.95
N GLU A 69 -3.98 -14.44 6.80
CA GLU A 69 -3.00 -15.51 6.75
C GLU A 69 -2.14 -15.38 5.50
N VAL A 70 -0.95 -15.97 5.52
CA VAL A 70 0.01 -15.84 4.43
C VAL A 70 -0.52 -16.50 3.16
N LEU A 71 -0.53 -15.73 2.08
CA LEU A 71 -0.92 -16.22 0.75
C LEU A 71 0.35 -16.49 -0.05
N PRO A 72 0.43 -17.64 -0.73
CA PRO A 72 1.58 -17.89 -1.59
C PRO A 72 1.54 -16.95 -2.81
N VAL A 73 2.64 -16.27 -3.06
CA VAL A 73 2.76 -15.36 -4.21
C VAL A 73 3.46 -16.10 -5.33
N ALA A 74 2.87 -16.11 -6.52
CA ALA A 74 3.45 -16.80 -7.67
C ALA A 74 4.82 -16.21 -8.01
N GLU A 75 5.74 -17.07 -8.47
CA GLU A 75 7.11 -16.66 -8.73
C GLU A 75 7.24 -15.67 -9.88
N THR A 76 6.35 -15.77 -10.86
CA THR A 76 6.41 -14.92 -12.05
C THR A 76 5.16 -14.06 -12.15
N GLY A 77 5.35 -12.76 -12.35
CA GLY A 77 4.24 -11.84 -12.52
C GLY A 77 3.53 -12.06 -13.85
N GLN A 78 2.20 -12.08 -13.82
CA GLN A 78 1.36 -12.23 -15.00
C GLN A 78 0.49 -10.98 -15.11
N ARG A 79 0.93 -10.05 -15.94
CA ARG A 79 0.35 -8.73 -15.99
C ARG A 79 -1.14 -8.72 -16.35
N GLU A 80 -1.52 -9.53 -17.32
CA GLU A 80 -2.91 -9.54 -17.77
C GLU A 80 -3.87 -10.01 -16.68
N THR A 81 -3.53 -11.12 -16.04
CA THR A 81 -4.35 -11.65 -14.94
C THR A 81 -4.37 -10.67 -13.77
N PHE A 82 -3.23 -10.08 -13.46
CA PHE A 82 -3.14 -9.06 -12.42
C PHE A 82 -4.08 -7.89 -12.71
N LEU A 83 -4.06 -7.36 -13.93
CA LEU A 83 -4.92 -6.23 -14.28
C LEU A 83 -6.40 -6.58 -14.16
N GLN A 84 -6.78 -7.81 -14.53
CA GLN A 84 -8.16 -8.24 -14.39
C GLN A 84 -8.63 -8.19 -12.94
N HIS A 85 -7.81 -8.72 -12.02
CA HIS A 85 -8.16 -8.70 -10.60
C HIS A 85 -8.19 -7.29 -10.04
N LEU A 86 -7.22 -6.46 -10.44
CA LEU A 86 -7.16 -5.10 -9.95
C LEU A 86 -8.37 -4.29 -10.41
N ARG A 87 -8.74 -4.39 -11.70
CA ARG A 87 -9.87 -3.63 -12.22
C ARG A 87 -11.18 -4.06 -11.56
N ARG A 88 -11.34 -5.35 -11.29
CA ARG A 88 -12.54 -5.81 -10.59
C ARG A 88 -12.64 -5.20 -9.20
N HIS A 89 -11.52 -5.09 -8.50
CA HIS A 89 -11.52 -4.49 -7.17
C HIS A 89 -11.84 -3.00 -7.26
N GLU A 90 -11.31 -2.31 -8.26
CA GLU A 90 -11.59 -0.90 -8.48
C GLU A 90 -13.06 -0.64 -8.78
N ARG A 91 -13.75 -1.62 -9.35
CA ARG A 91 -15.19 -1.53 -9.61
C ARG A 91 -16.01 -2.03 -8.42
N HIS A 92 -15.37 -2.27 -7.29
CA HIS A 92 -16.02 -2.74 -6.05
C HIS A 92 -16.68 -4.11 -6.19
N GLU A 93 -16.12 -4.96 -7.06
CA GLU A 93 -16.65 -6.30 -7.31
C GLU A 93 -16.02 -7.36 -6.42
N THR A 94 -14.94 -7.02 -5.71
CA THR A 94 -14.23 -7.97 -4.86
C THR A 94 -13.93 -7.36 -3.50
N THR A 95 -13.81 -8.22 -2.50
CA THR A 95 -13.34 -7.80 -1.18
C THR A 95 -11.82 -7.61 -1.23
N TYR A 96 -11.27 -7.00 -0.18
CA TYR A 96 -9.82 -6.84 -0.07
C TYR A 96 -9.11 -8.19 -0.11
N LEU A 97 -9.62 -9.21 0.60
CA LEU A 97 -8.99 -10.53 0.61
C LEU A 97 -9.08 -11.21 -0.75
N GLU A 98 -10.21 -11.09 -1.44
CA GLU A 98 -10.35 -11.63 -2.80
C GLU A 98 -9.37 -10.98 -3.76
N MET A 99 -9.22 -9.65 -3.67
CA MET A 99 -8.24 -8.94 -4.47
C MET A 99 -6.83 -9.44 -4.16
N SER A 100 -6.49 -9.55 -2.88
CA SER A 100 -5.17 -9.99 -2.47
C SER A 100 -4.85 -11.38 -2.99
N ARG A 101 -5.82 -12.30 -2.95
CA ARG A 101 -5.64 -13.65 -3.50
C ARG A 101 -5.37 -13.59 -5.00
N GLY A 102 -6.14 -12.76 -5.73
CA GLY A 102 -5.94 -12.60 -7.17
C GLY A 102 -4.57 -12.02 -7.51
N LEU A 103 -4.14 -11.03 -6.75
CA LEU A 103 -2.83 -10.43 -6.96
C LEU A 103 -1.71 -11.42 -6.64
N ALA A 104 -1.85 -12.19 -5.55
CA ALA A 104 -0.84 -13.20 -5.19
C ALA A 104 -0.72 -14.25 -6.29
N MET A 105 -1.84 -14.75 -6.79
CA MET A 105 -1.85 -15.72 -7.88
C MET A 105 -1.23 -15.17 -9.15
N SER A 106 -1.32 -13.87 -9.35
CA SER A 106 -0.77 -13.20 -10.53
C SER A 106 0.69 -12.77 -10.33
N GLY A 107 1.29 -13.12 -9.19
CA GLY A 107 2.70 -12.86 -8.94
C GLY A 107 3.04 -11.49 -8.42
N ILE A 108 2.07 -10.77 -7.87
CA ILE A 108 2.32 -9.44 -7.31
C ILE A 108 2.78 -9.58 -5.85
N GLU A 109 3.98 -9.10 -5.58
CA GLU A 109 4.58 -9.14 -4.24
C GLU A 109 4.08 -8.00 -3.36
N LYS A 110 4.04 -6.79 -3.90
CA LYS A 110 3.69 -5.60 -3.13
C LYS A 110 3.31 -4.45 -4.03
N TRP A 111 2.72 -3.42 -3.43
CA TRP A 111 2.62 -2.12 -4.10
C TRP A 111 3.23 -1.05 -3.21
N THR A 112 3.81 -0.04 -3.86
CA THR A 112 4.46 1.09 -3.19
C THR A 112 3.71 2.37 -3.53
N VAL A 113 3.37 3.14 -2.50
CA VAL A 113 2.74 4.45 -2.69
C VAL A 113 3.74 5.53 -2.29
N GLU A 114 3.97 6.48 -3.20
CA GLU A 114 4.78 7.66 -2.95
C GLU A 114 3.82 8.81 -2.70
N THR A 115 3.82 9.36 -1.49
CA THR A 115 2.85 10.39 -1.14
C THR A 115 3.12 11.72 -1.83
N GLY A 116 4.39 12.02 -2.11
CA GLY A 116 4.75 13.28 -2.76
C GLY A 116 4.28 13.36 -4.20
N SER A 117 4.42 12.27 -4.95
CA SER A 117 4.03 12.23 -6.35
C SER A 117 2.61 11.68 -6.56
N MET A 118 1.99 11.17 -5.50
CA MET A 118 0.68 10.53 -5.58
C MET A 118 0.67 9.42 -6.61
N THR A 119 1.67 8.53 -6.52
CA THR A 119 1.78 7.38 -7.43
C THR A 119 1.73 6.07 -6.67
N MET A 120 1.23 5.03 -7.34
CA MET A 120 1.18 3.68 -6.80
C MET A 120 1.82 2.75 -7.84
N THR A 121 2.82 1.99 -7.42
CA THR A 121 3.56 1.08 -8.30
C THR A 121 3.43 -0.35 -7.76
N PHE A 122 3.10 -1.29 -8.64
CA PHE A 122 2.95 -2.70 -8.28
C PHE A 122 4.18 -3.46 -8.78
N TYR A 123 4.73 -4.34 -7.92
CA TYR A 123 5.95 -5.11 -8.22
C TYR A 123 5.71 -6.60 -8.11
N ASP A 124 6.42 -7.38 -8.94
CA ASP A 124 6.46 -8.83 -8.76
C ASP A 124 7.61 -9.21 -7.80
N LYS A 125 7.81 -10.51 -7.57
CA LYS A 125 8.85 -10.98 -6.64
C LYS A 125 10.26 -10.64 -7.08
N ALA A 126 10.48 -10.48 -8.37
CA ALA A 126 11.78 -10.11 -8.91
C ALA A 126 12.04 -8.60 -8.83
N GLY A 127 11.05 -7.83 -8.37
CA GLY A 127 11.18 -6.38 -8.28
C GLY A 127 10.86 -5.66 -9.57
N ARG A 128 10.24 -6.35 -10.54
CA ARG A 128 9.86 -5.70 -11.79
C ARG A 128 8.59 -4.90 -11.61
N GLU A 129 8.55 -3.71 -12.19
CA GLU A 129 7.35 -2.88 -12.16
C GLU A 129 6.29 -3.46 -13.07
N MET A 130 5.18 -3.86 -12.51
CA MET A 130 4.08 -4.43 -13.27
C MET A 130 3.06 -3.38 -13.69
N LEU A 131 2.98 -2.29 -12.96
CA LEU A 131 2.05 -1.20 -13.25
C LEU A 131 2.42 0.01 -12.41
N VAL A 132 2.33 1.20 -13.00
CA VAL A 132 2.45 2.47 -12.27
C VAL A 132 1.19 3.27 -12.55
N GLU A 133 0.51 3.72 -11.48
CA GLU A 133 -0.70 4.50 -11.62
C GLU A 133 -0.62 5.80 -10.85
N GLN A 134 -1.26 6.83 -11.39
CA GLN A 134 -1.42 8.09 -10.70
C GLN A 134 -2.64 7.95 -9.78
N ILE A 135 -2.50 8.31 -8.52
CA ILE A 135 -3.62 8.31 -7.56
C ILE A 135 -4.38 9.62 -7.73
N LYS A 136 -5.66 9.54 -8.05
CA LYS A 136 -6.48 10.72 -8.29
C LYS A 136 -7.71 10.77 -7.43
#